data_f6f264ae9cd838fcfeba9d50f8b4bd1f
#
_entry.id   f6f264ae9cd838fcfeba9d50f8b4bd1f
#
_cell.length_a   1.000
_cell.length_b   1.000
_cell.length_c   1.000
_cell.angle_alpha   90.00
_cell.angle_beta   90.00
_cell.angle_gamma   90.00
#
_symmetry.space_group_name_H-M   'P 1'
#
loop_
_entity.id
_entity.type
_entity.pdbx_description
1 polymer ?
#
loop_
_entity_poly.entity_id
_entity_poly.type
_entity_poly.pdbx_seq_one_letter_code
_entity_poly.pdbx_strand_id
1 'polypeptide(L)'
;MIRGNEDLSLPILLAGPILRRAEPEKVCIWIACSKPVTIRAEIFKFIDLKPTDEPHNKVKKTSIIGIGSAEALRLGEHLYVGLVTARPIQEDFHTTRTLFPTDELLAYDIELSYKEGSIKKNDRLNDFGLLNGKNTIVYKGDNDILLPTFFLRGQNTPLNILYGSCRKLHGKGEDCLVIADELVATSVKDLKKRPSVLFLIGDQIYADDVAGPLIQYLTQFSIRLLGWEEQIHGIGQKLSAIPVGQRQLLIEKYARFTSSDAGNHLLSFGEFAAIYLIAWNNENWPYSFPDVIKAISHKEQKRYYMEIEQLEQARKALPAVRRILANIPTYMIFGDHEKTDE
;
A
#
# COMPACT_ATOMS: atom_id res chain seq x y z
N MET A 1 -17.78 25.53 4.62
CA MET A 1 -17.46 25.77 3.20
C MET A 1 -16.14 25.05 2.93
N ILE A 2 -16.20 23.92 2.27
CA ILE A 2 -15.02 23.23 1.73
C ILE A 2 -14.48 24.18 0.68
N ARG A 3 -13.24 24.67 0.88
CA ARG A 3 -12.56 25.52 -0.12
C ARG A 3 -12.51 24.74 -1.43
N GLY A 4 -12.84 25.50 -2.47
CA GLY A 4 -13.17 25.03 -3.80
C GLY A 4 -12.19 24.05 -4.43
N ASN A 5 -12.70 23.37 -5.43
CA ASN A 5 -12.03 22.57 -6.44
C ASN A 5 -10.62 23.06 -6.77
N GLU A 6 -9.63 22.67 -5.97
CA GLU A 6 -8.34 22.43 -6.52
C GLU A 6 -8.42 21.07 -7.18
N ASP A 7 -8.27 21.07 -8.46
CA ASP A 7 -8.16 19.92 -9.36
C ASP A 7 -6.83 19.18 -9.00
N LEU A 8 -6.83 18.58 -7.81
CA LEU A 8 -5.70 17.76 -7.34
C LEU A 8 -5.74 16.48 -8.15
N SER A 9 -5.04 16.51 -9.29
CA SER A 9 -4.79 15.32 -10.09
C SER A 9 -4.21 14.24 -9.18
N LEU A 10 -4.77 13.03 -9.27
CA LEU A 10 -4.26 11.90 -8.49
C LEU A 10 -2.78 11.63 -8.86
N PRO A 11 -1.92 11.30 -7.87
CA PRO A 11 -0.56 10.90 -8.16
C PRO A 11 -0.54 9.65 -9.04
N ILE A 12 0.46 9.50 -9.90
CA ILE A 12 0.58 8.30 -10.75
C ILE A 12 0.64 7.04 -9.89
N LEU A 13 1.45 7.04 -8.85
CA LEU A 13 1.60 5.94 -7.90
C LEU A 13 0.66 6.15 -6.71
N LEU A 14 -0.46 5.42 -6.67
CA LEU A 14 -1.45 5.49 -5.60
C LEU A 14 -1.01 4.72 -4.35
N ALA A 15 -0.39 3.54 -4.51
CA ALA A 15 0.13 2.75 -3.39
C ALA A 15 1.19 1.75 -3.86
N GLY A 16 2.02 1.29 -2.91
CA GLY A 16 3.14 0.40 -3.18
C GLY A 16 4.46 1.16 -3.38
N PRO A 17 5.52 0.43 -3.82
CA PRO A 17 5.53 -1.02 -4.08
C PRO A 17 5.32 -1.83 -2.80
N ILE A 18 4.62 -2.96 -2.92
CA ILE A 18 4.53 -3.97 -1.87
C ILE A 18 5.18 -5.25 -2.38
N LEU A 19 6.25 -5.67 -1.73
CA LEU A 19 6.90 -6.93 -2.04
C LEU A 19 5.99 -8.08 -1.57
N ARG A 20 5.51 -8.86 -2.53
CA ARG A 20 4.57 -9.95 -2.27
C ARG A 20 5.31 -11.28 -2.21
N ARG A 21 4.91 -12.25 -2.97
CA ARG A 21 5.54 -13.56 -3.04
C ARG A 21 6.96 -13.45 -3.59
N ALA A 22 7.94 -13.94 -2.82
CA ALA A 22 9.33 -13.98 -3.22
C ALA A 22 9.89 -15.39 -2.99
N GLU A 23 10.31 -16.01 -4.07
CA GLU A 23 10.81 -17.38 -4.15
C GLU A 23 12.00 -17.43 -5.11
N PRO A 24 12.83 -18.49 -5.08
CA PRO A 24 13.96 -18.61 -6.02
C PRO A 24 13.55 -18.52 -7.49
N GLU A 25 12.34 -18.93 -7.84
CA GLU A 25 11.82 -18.93 -9.21
C GLU A 25 11.20 -17.59 -9.64
N LYS A 26 10.80 -16.74 -8.68
CA LYS A 26 10.10 -15.49 -8.99
C LYS A 26 10.01 -14.55 -7.80
N VAL A 27 9.92 -13.27 -8.13
CA VAL A 27 9.63 -12.18 -7.17
C VAL A 27 8.43 -11.40 -7.70
N CYS A 28 7.39 -11.28 -6.89
CA CYS A 28 6.16 -10.58 -7.23
C CYS A 28 6.07 -9.26 -6.47
N ILE A 29 5.81 -8.16 -7.16
CA ILE A 29 5.67 -6.83 -6.58
C ILE A 29 4.33 -6.23 -6.98
N TRP A 30 3.56 -5.78 -6.01
CA TRP A 30 2.25 -5.18 -6.20
C TRP A 30 2.32 -3.66 -6.21
N ILE A 31 1.56 -3.02 -7.10
CA ILE A 31 1.48 -1.57 -7.27
C ILE A 31 0.06 -1.17 -7.65
N ALA A 32 -0.42 -0.03 -7.14
CA ALA A 32 -1.63 0.64 -7.60
C ALA A 32 -1.29 2.01 -8.22
N CYS A 33 -1.91 2.31 -9.37
CA CYS A 33 -1.67 3.51 -10.15
C CYS A 33 -2.97 4.22 -10.53
N SER A 34 -2.88 5.53 -10.84
CA SER A 34 -4.05 6.33 -11.28
C SER A 34 -4.23 6.37 -12.80
N LYS A 35 -3.29 5.83 -13.56
CA LYS A 35 -3.32 5.80 -15.04
C LYS A 35 -2.97 4.41 -15.55
N PRO A 36 -3.29 4.08 -16.82
CA PRO A 36 -2.79 2.88 -17.48
C PRO A 36 -1.26 2.91 -17.50
N VAL A 37 -0.61 1.89 -16.96
CA VAL A 37 0.84 1.77 -16.91
C VAL A 37 1.30 0.37 -17.31
N THR A 38 2.45 0.30 -17.97
CA THR A 38 3.27 -0.91 -18.04
C THR A 38 4.26 -0.84 -16.90
N ILE A 39 4.27 -1.85 -16.04
CA ILE A 39 5.15 -1.98 -14.88
C ILE A 39 6.30 -2.89 -15.26
N ARG A 40 7.53 -2.43 -15.09
CA ARG A 40 8.74 -3.23 -15.25
C ARG A 40 9.46 -3.32 -13.91
N ALA A 41 9.76 -4.54 -13.47
CA ALA A 41 10.56 -4.81 -12.27
C ALA A 41 11.93 -5.36 -12.68
N GLU A 42 12.98 -4.86 -12.04
CA GLU A 42 14.36 -5.30 -12.22
C GLU A 42 14.92 -5.73 -10.86
N ILE A 43 15.53 -6.92 -10.80
CA ILE A 43 16.13 -7.47 -9.59
C ILE A 43 17.66 -7.48 -9.74
N PHE A 44 18.35 -7.14 -8.65
CA PHE A 44 19.80 -6.97 -8.58
C PHE A 44 20.36 -7.76 -7.39
N LYS A 45 21.62 -8.17 -7.49
CA LYS A 45 22.41 -8.47 -6.29
C LYS A 45 22.76 -7.15 -5.63
N PHE A 46 22.60 -7.06 -4.31
CA PHE A 46 22.90 -5.83 -3.56
C PHE A 46 24.37 -5.39 -3.72
N ILE A 47 25.30 -6.35 -3.74
CA ILE A 47 26.74 -6.08 -3.87
C ILE A 47 27.13 -5.40 -5.20
N ASP A 48 26.29 -5.53 -6.23
CA ASP A 48 26.54 -4.96 -7.56
C ASP A 48 26.02 -3.52 -7.70
N LEU A 49 25.35 -2.98 -6.68
CA LEU A 49 24.81 -1.63 -6.71
C LEU A 49 25.86 -0.62 -6.31
N LYS A 50 26.00 0.45 -7.09
CA LYS A 50 26.90 1.57 -6.82
C LYS A 50 26.17 2.90 -7.00
N PRO A 51 26.52 3.94 -6.21
CA PRO A 51 26.04 5.29 -6.46
C PRO A 51 26.45 5.79 -7.85
N THR A 52 25.63 6.67 -8.43
CA THR A 52 25.97 7.39 -9.67
C THR A 52 25.51 8.84 -9.55
N ASP A 53 26.18 9.73 -10.24
CA ASP A 53 25.86 11.16 -10.29
C ASP A 53 24.82 11.50 -11.39
N GLU A 54 24.30 10.50 -12.10
CA GLU A 54 23.28 10.73 -13.14
C GLU A 54 21.97 11.27 -12.53
N PRO A 55 21.39 12.35 -13.09
CA PRO A 55 20.27 13.08 -12.47
C PRO A 55 19.01 12.21 -12.28
N HIS A 56 18.74 11.26 -13.16
CA HIS A 56 17.56 10.39 -13.11
C HIS A 56 17.85 8.97 -12.62
N ASN A 57 19.10 8.61 -12.38
CA ASN A 57 19.49 7.24 -12.07
C ASN A 57 20.63 7.24 -11.06
N LYS A 58 20.28 7.41 -9.77
CA LYS A 58 21.29 7.48 -8.69
C LYS A 58 22.00 6.16 -8.40
N VAL A 59 21.62 5.09 -9.09
CA VAL A 59 22.15 3.74 -8.88
C VAL A 59 22.73 3.23 -10.17
N LYS A 60 24.05 3.01 -10.21
CA LYS A 60 24.70 2.30 -11.31
C LYS A 60 24.33 0.82 -11.23
N LYS A 61 23.57 0.36 -12.21
CA LYS A 61 23.08 -1.02 -12.31
C LYS A 61 24.10 -1.80 -13.15
N THR A 62 24.94 -2.59 -12.50
CA THR A 62 26.01 -3.33 -13.19
C THR A 62 25.53 -4.67 -13.73
N SER A 63 24.57 -5.33 -13.06
CA SER A 63 24.00 -6.58 -13.56
C SER A 63 22.57 -6.77 -13.07
N ILE A 64 21.63 -6.89 -13.99
CA ILE A 64 20.25 -7.28 -13.72
C ILE A 64 20.23 -8.81 -13.68
N ILE A 65 19.83 -9.41 -12.56
CA ILE A 65 19.72 -10.87 -12.41
C ILE A 65 18.29 -11.39 -12.60
N GLY A 66 17.32 -10.49 -12.66
CA GLY A 66 15.92 -10.84 -12.89
C GLY A 66 15.13 -9.68 -13.44
N ILE A 67 14.12 -10.00 -14.24
CA ILE A 67 13.27 -9.03 -14.90
C ILE A 67 11.83 -9.52 -15.01
N GLY A 68 10.89 -8.60 -14.97
CA GLY A 68 9.48 -8.86 -15.26
C GLY A 68 8.80 -7.63 -15.81
N SER A 69 7.72 -7.85 -16.54
CA SER A 69 6.84 -6.78 -17.02
C SER A 69 5.39 -7.22 -16.92
N ALA A 70 4.50 -6.27 -16.60
CA ALA A 70 3.06 -6.50 -16.54
C ALA A 70 2.31 -5.21 -16.88
N GLU A 71 1.18 -5.36 -17.56
CA GLU A 71 0.21 -4.27 -17.72
C GLU A 71 -0.66 -4.19 -16.47
N ALA A 72 -0.92 -2.98 -15.98
CA ALA A 72 -1.83 -2.78 -14.86
C ALA A 72 -3.29 -3.01 -15.29
N LEU A 73 -4.02 -3.79 -14.51
CA LEU A 73 -5.45 -4.07 -14.70
C LEU A 73 -6.28 -2.85 -14.33
N ARG A 74 -7.14 -2.43 -15.23
CA ARG A 74 -8.09 -1.34 -14.99
C ARG A 74 -9.23 -1.80 -14.08
N LEU A 75 -9.44 -1.10 -12.97
CA LEU A 75 -10.55 -1.29 -12.03
C LEU A 75 -11.48 -0.06 -11.96
N GLY A 76 -11.02 1.10 -12.41
CA GLY A 76 -11.75 2.35 -12.49
C GLY A 76 -11.17 3.27 -13.55
N GLU A 77 -11.68 4.48 -13.68
CA GLU A 77 -11.12 5.48 -14.60
C GLU A 77 -9.70 5.89 -14.16
N HIS A 78 -9.52 6.00 -12.83
CA HIS A 78 -8.26 6.40 -12.19
C HIS A 78 -7.79 5.36 -11.16
N LEU A 79 -8.10 4.09 -11.36
CA LEU A 79 -7.64 2.99 -10.53
C LEU A 79 -7.16 1.84 -11.40
N TYR A 80 -5.86 1.60 -11.34
CA TYR A 80 -5.17 0.50 -12.03
C TYR A 80 -4.30 -0.26 -11.04
N VAL A 81 -4.36 -1.58 -11.07
CA VAL A 81 -3.61 -2.44 -10.14
C VAL A 81 -2.75 -3.41 -10.92
N GLY A 82 -1.49 -3.53 -10.56
CA GLY A 82 -0.55 -4.44 -11.18
C GLY A 82 0.18 -5.33 -10.17
N LEU A 83 0.39 -6.57 -10.57
CA LEU A 83 1.28 -7.52 -9.91
C LEU A 83 2.33 -7.94 -10.91
N VAL A 84 3.47 -7.27 -10.89
CA VAL A 84 4.58 -7.62 -11.77
C VAL A 84 5.35 -8.81 -11.17
N THR A 85 5.66 -9.79 -12.00
CA THR A 85 6.43 -10.98 -11.64
C THR A 85 7.77 -10.97 -12.34
N ALA A 86 8.84 -10.66 -11.60
CA ALA A 86 10.20 -10.78 -12.08
C ALA A 86 10.67 -12.24 -11.98
N ARG A 87 11.34 -12.72 -13.03
CA ARG A 87 11.96 -14.04 -13.09
C ARG A 87 13.46 -13.92 -13.30
N PRO A 88 14.26 -14.89 -12.84
CA PRO A 88 15.70 -14.90 -13.08
C PRO A 88 16.01 -14.82 -14.58
N ILE A 89 17.04 -14.05 -14.94
CA ILE A 89 17.57 -14.00 -16.30
C ILE A 89 18.43 -15.27 -16.49
N GLN A 90 18.21 -15.94 -17.59
CA GLN A 90 19.00 -17.10 -17.98
C GLN A 90 20.33 -16.61 -18.57
N GLU A 91 21.44 -16.89 -17.89
CA GLU A 91 22.79 -16.43 -18.32
C GLU A 91 23.35 -17.30 -19.45
N ASP A 92 22.92 -18.57 -19.57
CA ASP A 92 23.41 -19.52 -20.57
C ASP A 92 22.32 -20.45 -21.07
N PHE A 93 22.38 -20.80 -22.37
CA PHE A 93 21.47 -21.76 -23.00
C PHE A 93 21.62 -23.21 -22.48
N HIS A 94 22.66 -23.48 -21.70
CA HIS A 94 22.98 -24.82 -21.17
C HIS A 94 22.51 -25.04 -19.73
N THR A 95 22.07 -23.99 -19.00
CA THR A 95 21.53 -24.13 -17.63
C THR A 95 20.03 -24.43 -17.69
N THR A 96 19.63 -25.58 -17.16
CA THR A 96 18.26 -26.08 -17.18
C THR A 96 17.28 -25.25 -16.34
N ARG A 97 17.75 -24.47 -15.37
CA ARG A 97 16.93 -23.58 -14.53
C ARG A 97 17.79 -22.56 -13.79
N THR A 98 17.60 -21.30 -14.11
CA THR A 98 18.19 -20.20 -13.34
C THR A 98 17.28 -19.86 -12.17
N LEU A 99 17.83 -19.71 -10.97
CA LEU A 99 17.14 -19.33 -9.75
C LEU A 99 17.76 -18.07 -9.19
N PHE A 100 16.97 -17.26 -8.49
CA PHE A 100 17.50 -16.19 -7.67
C PHE A 100 18.35 -16.78 -6.53
N PRO A 101 19.47 -16.14 -6.18
CA PRO A 101 20.31 -16.60 -5.07
C PRO A 101 19.55 -16.49 -3.75
N THR A 102 19.80 -17.46 -2.86
CA THR A 102 19.33 -17.48 -1.47
C THR A 102 20.44 -17.10 -0.53
N ASP A 103 20.10 -16.68 0.69
CA ASP A 103 21.05 -16.26 1.73
C ASP A 103 21.97 -15.08 1.32
N GLU A 104 21.51 -14.33 0.31
CA GLU A 104 22.15 -13.11 -0.18
C GLU A 104 21.17 -11.94 -0.15
N LEU A 105 21.67 -10.72 0.09
CA LEU A 105 20.86 -9.52 0.00
C LEU A 105 20.62 -9.16 -1.46
N LEU A 106 19.35 -9.03 -1.81
CA LEU A 106 18.86 -8.62 -3.11
C LEU A 106 18.24 -7.22 -3.02
N ALA A 107 18.12 -6.55 -4.15
CA ALA A 107 17.44 -5.28 -4.28
C ALA A 107 16.59 -5.27 -5.55
N TYR A 108 15.66 -4.32 -5.63
CA TYR A 108 14.86 -4.15 -6.84
C TYR A 108 14.62 -2.68 -7.16
N ASP A 109 14.34 -2.42 -8.44
CA ASP A 109 13.80 -1.15 -8.91
C ASP A 109 12.56 -1.40 -9.77
N ILE A 110 11.68 -0.41 -9.81
CA ILE A 110 10.46 -0.42 -10.62
C ILE A 110 10.48 0.76 -11.58
N GLU A 111 10.10 0.50 -12.82
CA GLU A 111 9.83 1.51 -13.84
C GLU A 111 8.36 1.44 -14.24
N LEU A 112 7.69 2.59 -14.24
CA LEU A 112 6.33 2.76 -14.73
C LEU A 112 6.38 3.50 -16.06
N SER A 113 5.95 2.83 -17.14
CA SER A 113 5.79 3.45 -18.46
C SER A 113 4.33 3.82 -18.68
N TYR A 114 4.05 5.10 -18.98
CA TYR A 114 2.69 5.61 -19.19
C TYR A 114 2.68 6.77 -20.19
N LYS A 115 1.48 7.22 -20.58
CA LYS A 115 1.28 8.40 -21.42
C LYS A 115 0.78 9.58 -20.60
N GLU A 116 1.34 10.74 -20.81
CA GLU A 116 0.86 12.02 -20.33
C GLU A 116 0.55 12.91 -21.53
N GLY A 117 -0.75 12.94 -21.91
CA GLY A 117 -1.15 13.43 -23.22
C GLY A 117 -0.55 12.57 -24.34
N SER A 118 0.22 13.18 -25.24
CA SER A 118 0.94 12.50 -26.32
C SER A 118 2.37 12.04 -25.94
N ILE A 119 2.85 12.43 -24.75
CA ILE A 119 4.22 12.16 -24.31
C ILE A 119 4.26 10.81 -23.57
N LYS A 120 5.19 9.94 -23.99
CA LYS A 120 5.52 8.72 -23.23
C LYS A 120 6.50 9.08 -22.12
N LYS A 121 6.18 8.69 -20.89
CA LYS A 121 7.04 8.82 -19.70
C LYS A 121 7.45 7.47 -19.17
N ASN A 122 8.62 7.41 -18.57
CA ASN A 122 9.16 6.25 -17.88
C ASN A 122 9.72 6.73 -16.53
N ASP A 123 8.94 6.61 -15.47
CA ASP A 123 9.34 7.06 -14.14
C ASP A 123 9.74 5.86 -13.27
N ARG A 124 10.78 6.02 -12.47
CA ARG A 124 11.33 5.03 -11.56
C ARG A 124 11.06 5.40 -10.10
N LEU A 125 11.39 4.50 -9.18
CA LEU A 125 11.22 4.75 -7.74
C LEU A 125 11.85 6.08 -7.28
N ASN A 126 12.97 6.49 -7.88
CA ASN A 126 13.60 7.78 -7.59
C ASN A 126 12.75 8.98 -8.03
N ASP A 127 12.10 8.88 -9.18
CA ASP A 127 11.28 9.96 -9.74
C ASP A 127 10.00 10.19 -8.93
N PHE A 128 9.52 9.15 -8.25
CA PHE A 128 8.44 9.22 -7.26
C PHE A 128 8.91 9.67 -5.86
N GLY A 129 10.19 10.05 -5.70
CA GLY A 129 10.75 10.47 -4.41
C GLY A 129 10.89 9.35 -3.37
N LEU A 130 10.79 8.08 -3.80
CA LEU A 130 10.78 6.92 -2.89
C LEU A 130 12.16 6.45 -2.45
N LEU A 131 13.22 6.88 -3.12
CA LEU A 131 14.59 6.54 -2.73
C LEU A 131 15.22 7.57 -1.79
N ASN A 132 14.59 8.75 -1.63
CA ASN A 132 15.09 9.84 -0.81
C ASN A 132 13.94 10.60 -0.13
N GLY A 133 14.25 11.40 0.89
CA GLY A 133 13.27 12.25 1.57
C GLY A 133 12.50 11.55 2.70
N LYS A 134 11.40 12.16 3.14
CA LYS A 134 10.62 11.72 4.32
C LYS A 134 9.85 10.41 4.07
N ASN A 135 9.43 10.17 2.83
CA ASN A 135 8.65 8.99 2.43
C ASN A 135 9.52 7.90 1.79
N THR A 136 10.84 7.93 2.07
CA THR A 136 11.75 6.93 1.51
C THR A 136 11.38 5.51 1.92
N ILE A 137 11.40 4.60 0.96
CA ILE A 137 11.26 3.16 1.19
C ILE A 137 12.61 2.46 1.35
N VAL A 138 13.72 3.22 1.44
CA VAL A 138 15.09 2.72 1.60
C VAL A 138 15.54 2.90 3.04
N TYR A 139 16.18 1.90 3.62
CA TYR A 139 16.79 1.99 4.95
C TYR A 139 18.14 2.70 4.86
N LYS A 140 18.23 3.94 5.37
CA LYS A 140 19.39 4.83 5.20
C LYS A 140 20.52 4.65 6.24
N GLY A 141 20.51 3.59 7.03
CA GLY A 141 21.53 3.37 8.07
C GLY A 141 22.96 3.31 7.54
N ASP A 142 23.13 2.86 6.30
CA ASP A 142 24.41 2.81 5.58
C ASP A 142 24.25 3.49 4.21
N ASN A 143 25.18 4.34 3.84
CA ASN A 143 25.15 5.13 2.60
C ASN A 143 25.16 4.29 1.31
N ASP A 144 25.35 2.98 1.40
CA ASP A 144 25.38 2.06 0.26
C ASP A 144 24.03 1.38 -0.03
N ILE A 145 23.01 1.57 0.82
CA ILE A 145 21.64 1.08 0.54
C ILE A 145 20.92 2.10 -0.32
N LEU A 146 20.82 1.81 -1.61
CA LEU A 146 20.35 2.73 -2.63
C LEU A 146 18.94 2.39 -3.14
N LEU A 147 18.49 1.15 -2.97
CA LEU A 147 17.22 0.60 -3.41
C LEU A 147 16.54 -0.16 -2.26
N PRO A 148 15.23 -0.41 -2.33
CA PRO A 148 14.56 -1.33 -1.41
C PRO A 148 15.18 -2.72 -1.54
N THR A 149 15.39 -3.38 -0.40
CA THR A 149 16.15 -4.63 -0.30
C THR A 149 15.31 -5.74 0.31
N PHE A 150 15.58 -6.96 -0.08
CA PHE A 150 15.02 -8.18 0.49
C PHE A 150 16.04 -9.33 0.39
N PHE A 151 15.72 -10.48 0.94
CA PHE A 151 16.48 -11.70 0.71
C PHE A 151 15.56 -12.90 0.63
N LEU A 152 16.03 -13.93 -0.02
CA LEU A 152 15.38 -15.23 -0.05
C LEU A 152 16.09 -16.14 0.94
N ARG A 153 15.32 -16.69 1.88
CA ARG A 153 15.86 -17.60 2.87
C ARG A 153 16.34 -18.88 2.17
N GLY A 154 17.58 -19.28 2.46
CA GLY A 154 18.18 -20.53 2.08
C GLY A 154 18.42 -21.44 3.29
N GLN A 155 19.49 -22.21 3.24
CA GLN A 155 19.87 -23.14 4.32
C GLN A 155 20.71 -22.48 5.43
N ASN A 156 21.37 -21.35 5.12
CA ASN A 156 22.34 -20.70 6.02
C ASN A 156 21.71 -19.59 6.87
N THR A 157 20.46 -19.19 6.56
CA THR A 157 19.75 -18.17 7.33
C THR A 157 18.57 -18.75 8.09
N PRO A 158 18.33 -18.33 9.35
CA PRO A 158 17.18 -18.78 10.11
C PRO A 158 15.87 -18.28 9.48
N LEU A 159 14.75 -18.94 9.81
CA LEU A 159 13.43 -18.49 9.46
C LEU A 159 12.91 -17.53 10.54
N ASN A 160 13.08 -16.24 10.32
CA ASN A 160 12.55 -15.18 11.17
C ASN A 160 11.22 -14.67 10.59
N ILE A 161 10.12 -14.94 11.27
CA ILE A 161 8.77 -14.60 10.81
C ILE A 161 8.24 -13.43 11.63
N LEU A 162 7.72 -12.41 10.95
CA LEU A 162 6.82 -11.44 11.54
C LEU A 162 5.38 -11.83 11.18
N TYR A 163 4.46 -11.65 12.12
CA TYR A 163 3.04 -11.83 11.84
C TYR A 163 2.19 -10.88 12.69
N GLY A 164 1.03 -10.52 12.17
CA GLY A 164 0.10 -9.66 12.86
C GLY A 164 -1.26 -9.63 12.15
N SER A 165 -2.28 -9.11 12.85
CA SER A 165 -3.64 -8.93 12.35
C SER A 165 -4.26 -7.67 12.96
N CYS A 166 -5.53 -7.39 12.62
CA CYS A 166 -6.37 -6.40 13.31
C CYS A 166 -5.79 -4.99 13.27
N ARG A 167 -5.42 -4.53 12.05
CA ARG A 167 -4.86 -3.20 11.82
C ARG A 167 -5.96 -2.18 11.57
N LYS A 168 -6.59 -1.69 12.64
CA LYS A 168 -7.63 -0.67 12.62
C LYS A 168 -7.00 0.72 12.58
N LEU A 169 -7.28 1.54 11.54
CA LEU A 169 -6.67 2.87 11.36
C LEU A 169 -6.96 3.84 12.50
N HIS A 170 -8.12 3.71 13.16
CA HIS A 170 -8.49 4.48 14.35
C HIS A 170 -8.50 3.60 15.60
N GLY A 171 -7.65 2.59 15.66
CA GLY A 171 -7.43 1.75 16.82
C GLY A 171 -6.74 2.50 17.95
N LYS A 172 -6.80 1.93 19.15
CA LYS A 172 -6.05 2.46 20.30
C LYS A 172 -4.59 1.99 20.23
N GLY A 173 -3.65 2.92 20.39
CA GLY A 173 -2.23 2.63 20.39
C GLY A 173 -1.55 2.92 19.04
N GLU A 174 -0.26 2.62 18.98
CA GLU A 174 0.57 2.83 17.80
C GLU A 174 0.50 1.63 16.85
N ASP A 175 0.75 1.86 15.56
CA ASP A 175 0.79 0.81 14.55
C ASP A 175 2.04 -0.07 14.77
N CYS A 176 1.84 -1.35 15.10
CA CYS A 176 2.93 -2.30 15.35
C CYS A 176 3.85 -2.51 14.13
N LEU A 177 3.42 -2.18 12.92
CA LEU A 177 4.29 -2.23 11.74
C LEU A 177 5.44 -1.22 11.82
N VAL A 178 5.36 -0.19 12.66
CA VAL A 178 6.49 0.73 12.94
C VAL A 178 7.61 -0.04 13.64
N ILE A 179 7.28 -0.85 14.64
CA ILE A 179 8.26 -1.68 15.36
C ILE A 179 8.87 -2.74 14.42
N ALA A 180 8.02 -3.33 13.56
CA ALA A 180 8.50 -4.28 12.55
C ALA A 180 9.47 -3.61 11.55
N ASP A 181 9.20 -2.37 11.16
CA ASP A 181 10.08 -1.56 10.31
C ASP A 181 11.44 -1.27 10.99
N GLU A 182 11.44 -0.95 12.28
CA GLU A 182 12.66 -0.75 13.09
C GLU A 182 13.49 -2.03 13.21
N LEU A 183 12.85 -3.19 13.38
CA LEU A 183 13.55 -4.48 13.41
C LEU A 183 14.27 -4.76 12.08
N VAL A 184 13.63 -4.46 10.94
CA VAL A 184 14.29 -4.58 9.64
C VAL A 184 15.38 -3.52 9.50
N ALA A 185 15.15 -2.27 9.90
CA ALA A 185 16.13 -1.18 9.81
C ALA A 185 17.43 -1.50 10.56
N THR A 186 17.33 -2.08 11.74
CA THR A 186 18.49 -2.44 12.58
C THR A 186 19.24 -3.70 12.11
N SER A 187 18.65 -4.47 11.21
CA SER A 187 19.19 -5.76 10.75
C SER A 187 19.32 -5.89 9.22
N VAL A 188 19.28 -4.76 8.47
CA VAL A 188 19.19 -4.80 7.00
C VAL A 188 20.19 -5.73 6.35
N LYS A 189 21.47 -5.72 6.80
CA LYS A 189 22.55 -6.56 6.26
C LYS A 189 22.81 -7.82 7.08
N ASP A 190 22.28 -7.90 8.31
CA ASP A 190 22.43 -9.09 9.16
C ASP A 190 21.30 -10.09 8.89
N LEU A 191 21.45 -10.88 7.84
CA LEU A 191 20.41 -11.84 7.40
C LEU A 191 20.08 -12.92 8.47
N LYS A 192 20.93 -13.08 9.49
CA LYS A 192 20.64 -13.98 10.61
C LYS A 192 19.61 -13.39 11.58
N LYS A 193 19.53 -12.06 11.65
CA LYS A 193 18.59 -11.34 12.52
C LYS A 193 17.41 -10.75 11.74
N ARG A 194 17.63 -10.40 10.48
CA ARG A 194 16.62 -9.77 9.64
C ARG A 194 15.41 -10.68 9.48
N PRO A 195 14.19 -10.19 9.70
CA PRO A 195 12.97 -10.92 9.35
C PRO A 195 12.94 -11.26 7.86
N SER A 196 12.59 -12.52 7.55
CA SER A 196 12.60 -13.05 6.18
C SER A 196 11.22 -12.97 5.52
N VAL A 197 10.14 -12.89 6.31
CA VAL A 197 8.77 -12.87 5.81
C VAL A 197 7.83 -12.21 6.83
N LEU A 198 6.84 -11.51 6.30
CA LEU A 198 5.73 -10.92 7.07
C LEU A 198 4.41 -11.59 6.66
N PHE A 199 3.66 -12.08 7.65
CA PHE A 199 2.29 -12.55 7.47
C PHE A 199 1.32 -11.57 8.12
N LEU A 200 0.43 -10.99 7.32
CA LEU A 200 -0.71 -10.22 7.79
C LEU A 200 -1.94 -11.13 7.72
N ILE A 201 -2.34 -11.64 8.89
CA ILE A 201 -3.27 -12.76 9.02
C ILE A 201 -4.72 -12.31 9.30
N GLY A 202 -5.18 -11.32 8.57
CA GLY A 202 -6.55 -10.78 8.60
C GLY A 202 -6.62 -9.33 9.08
N ASP A 203 -7.73 -8.70 8.80
CA ASP A 203 -8.14 -7.36 9.23
C ASP A 203 -7.11 -6.27 8.93
N GLN A 204 -6.74 -6.18 7.67
CA GLN A 204 -5.85 -5.09 7.21
C GLN A 204 -6.56 -3.75 7.17
N ILE A 205 -7.88 -3.79 7.08
CA ILE A 205 -8.83 -2.69 7.20
C ILE A 205 -10.04 -3.18 8.02
N TYR A 206 -10.81 -2.23 8.53
CA TYR A 206 -12.10 -2.47 9.18
C TYR A 206 -13.18 -1.83 8.30
N ALA A 207 -13.84 -2.65 7.47
CA ALA A 207 -14.87 -2.19 6.56
C ALA A 207 -16.20 -1.93 7.28
N ASP A 208 -16.45 -2.63 8.35
CA ASP A 208 -17.62 -2.53 9.21
C ASP A 208 -17.54 -1.33 10.16
N ASP A 209 -16.39 -1.05 10.76
CA ASP A 209 -16.20 0.07 11.69
C ASP A 209 -15.18 1.07 11.16
N VAL A 210 -15.66 1.97 10.30
CA VAL A 210 -14.87 3.06 9.73
C VAL A 210 -15.04 4.32 10.60
N ALA A 211 -13.93 5.02 10.87
CA ALA A 211 -13.96 6.28 11.60
C ALA A 211 -14.87 7.31 10.94
N GLY A 212 -15.70 7.98 11.74
CA GLY A 212 -16.66 8.99 11.27
C GLY A 212 -16.00 10.12 10.46
N PRO A 213 -14.84 10.67 10.88
CA PRO A 213 -14.12 11.69 10.10
C PRO A 213 -13.66 11.23 8.73
N LEU A 214 -13.50 9.91 8.51
CA LEU A 214 -12.91 9.36 7.31
C LEU A 214 -13.93 8.94 6.25
N ILE A 215 -15.13 8.51 6.65
CA ILE A 215 -16.09 7.87 5.74
C ILE A 215 -16.49 8.75 4.55
N GLN A 216 -16.75 10.04 4.77
CA GLN A 216 -17.09 10.95 3.67
C GLN A 216 -15.93 11.16 2.70
N TYR A 217 -14.71 11.22 3.21
CA TYR A 217 -13.52 11.29 2.37
C TYR A 217 -13.38 10.02 1.52
N LEU A 218 -13.55 8.84 2.10
CA LEU A 218 -13.49 7.57 1.37
C LEU A 218 -14.51 7.51 0.24
N THR A 219 -15.74 7.94 0.50
CA THR A 219 -16.80 8.01 -0.54
C THR A 219 -16.40 8.97 -1.67
N GLN A 220 -15.88 10.17 -1.37
CA GLN A 220 -15.42 11.10 -2.39
C GLN A 220 -14.18 10.59 -3.14
N PHE A 221 -13.26 9.97 -2.42
CA PHE A 221 -12.07 9.38 -3.02
C PHE A 221 -12.42 8.20 -3.93
N SER A 222 -13.39 7.37 -3.55
CA SER A 222 -13.90 6.27 -4.39
C SER A 222 -14.46 6.78 -5.73
N ILE A 223 -15.24 7.87 -5.71
CA ILE A 223 -15.77 8.49 -6.92
C ILE A 223 -14.63 8.97 -7.83
N ARG A 224 -13.60 9.59 -7.25
CA ARG A 224 -12.42 10.02 -8.02
C ARG A 224 -11.62 8.85 -8.60
N LEU A 225 -11.49 7.74 -7.87
CA LEU A 225 -10.79 6.53 -8.33
C LEU A 225 -11.54 5.84 -9.46
N LEU A 226 -12.86 5.73 -9.33
CA LEU A 226 -13.67 5.04 -10.32
C LEU A 226 -14.02 5.93 -11.53
N GLY A 227 -14.17 7.24 -11.33
CA GLY A 227 -14.70 8.19 -12.32
C GLY A 227 -16.23 8.30 -12.30
N TRP A 228 -16.90 7.52 -11.45
CA TRP A 228 -18.35 7.54 -11.24
C TRP A 228 -18.70 7.19 -9.81
N GLU A 229 -19.89 7.58 -9.38
CA GLU A 229 -20.47 7.14 -8.12
C GLU A 229 -21.22 5.82 -8.31
N GLU A 230 -20.85 4.81 -7.52
CA GLU A 230 -21.50 3.50 -7.57
C GLU A 230 -22.94 3.58 -7.04
N GLN A 231 -23.82 2.84 -7.68
CA GLN A 231 -25.21 2.68 -7.24
C GLN A 231 -25.38 1.30 -6.61
N ILE A 232 -25.78 1.27 -5.36
CA ILE A 232 -26.07 0.02 -4.66
C ILE A 232 -27.52 -0.36 -4.93
N HIS A 233 -27.74 -1.53 -5.49
CA HIS A 233 -29.07 -2.03 -5.79
C HIS A 233 -29.92 -2.09 -4.52
N GLY A 234 -31.13 -1.52 -4.58
CA GLY A 234 -32.05 -1.45 -3.46
C GLY A 234 -31.87 -0.25 -2.52
N ILE A 235 -30.75 0.48 -2.60
CA ILE A 235 -30.55 1.75 -1.89
C ILE A 235 -30.98 2.89 -2.83
N GLY A 236 -32.10 3.52 -2.55
CA GLY A 236 -32.69 4.55 -3.40
C GLY A 236 -31.99 5.92 -3.38
N GLN A 237 -30.79 6.02 -2.81
CA GLN A 237 -30.02 7.26 -2.68
C GLN A 237 -28.54 7.03 -3.00
N LYS A 238 -27.85 8.12 -3.33
CA LYS A 238 -26.40 8.12 -3.55
C LYS A 238 -25.64 7.87 -2.24
N LEU A 239 -24.52 7.16 -2.29
CA LEU A 239 -23.68 6.92 -1.12
C LEU A 239 -23.16 8.23 -0.51
N SER A 240 -22.81 9.22 -1.35
CA SER A 240 -22.36 10.54 -0.93
C SER A 240 -23.43 11.36 -0.16
N ALA A 241 -24.70 10.98 -0.29
CA ALA A 241 -25.82 11.61 0.41
C ALA A 241 -26.15 10.95 1.76
N ILE A 242 -25.51 9.82 2.11
CA ILE A 242 -25.75 9.13 3.38
C ILE A 242 -24.92 9.84 4.46
N PRO A 243 -25.57 10.39 5.51
CA PRO A 243 -24.87 11.04 6.59
C PRO A 243 -23.95 10.06 7.36
N VAL A 244 -22.92 10.60 8.00
CA VAL A 244 -22.03 9.85 8.91
C VAL A 244 -22.85 9.17 10.00
N GLY A 245 -22.57 7.90 10.27
CA GLY A 245 -23.24 7.10 11.30
C GLY A 245 -24.61 6.54 10.90
N GLN A 246 -25.08 6.74 9.65
CA GLN A 246 -26.43 6.33 9.25
C GLN A 246 -26.46 5.13 8.30
N ARG A 247 -25.38 4.35 8.21
CA ARG A 247 -25.33 3.17 7.34
C ARG A 247 -25.83 1.89 7.99
N GLN A 248 -25.96 1.85 9.34
CA GLN A 248 -26.40 0.68 10.11
C GLN A 248 -27.70 0.06 9.56
N LEU A 249 -28.75 0.87 9.41
CA LEU A 249 -30.04 0.38 8.90
C LEU A 249 -29.99 -0.16 7.47
N LEU A 250 -29.09 0.37 6.65
CA LEU A 250 -28.89 -0.10 5.27
C LEU A 250 -28.24 -1.47 5.27
N ILE A 251 -27.22 -1.67 6.11
CA ILE A 251 -26.53 -2.95 6.27
C ILE A 251 -27.48 -4.02 6.78
N GLU A 252 -28.23 -3.76 7.83
CA GLU A 252 -29.20 -4.70 8.41
C GLU A 252 -30.31 -5.05 7.42
N LYS A 253 -30.89 -4.04 6.76
CA LYS A 253 -32.04 -4.23 5.88
C LYS A 253 -31.70 -4.90 4.56
N TYR A 254 -30.61 -4.50 3.89
CA TYR A 254 -30.29 -4.93 2.53
C TYR A 254 -29.23 -6.02 2.47
N ALA A 255 -28.17 -5.95 3.29
CA ALA A 255 -27.14 -6.95 3.35
C ALA A 255 -27.43 -8.06 4.36
N ARG A 256 -28.31 -7.79 5.33
CA ARG A 256 -28.64 -8.68 6.46
C ARG A 256 -27.44 -9.02 7.32
N PHE A 257 -26.51 -8.10 7.45
CA PHE A 257 -25.37 -8.20 8.33
C PHE A 257 -25.78 -7.83 9.76
N THR A 258 -25.11 -8.41 10.74
CA THR A 258 -25.45 -8.33 12.18
C THR A 258 -24.48 -7.47 12.97
N SER A 259 -23.48 -6.86 12.34
CA SER A 259 -22.50 -6.00 13.01
C SER A 259 -23.18 -4.90 13.84
N SER A 260 -22.77 -4.78 15.12
CA SER A 260 -23.32 -3.77 16.05
C SER A 260 -22.79 -2.37 15.82
N ASP A 261 -21.66 -2.21 15.13
CA ASP A 261 -20.93 -0.93 14.92
C ASP A 261 -20.89 -0.49 13.44
N ALA A 262 -21.87 -0.92 12.62
CA ALA A 262 -21.90 -0.67 11.18
C ALA A 262 -22.39 0.73 10.76
N GLY A 263 -22.37 1.71 11.65
CA GLY A 263 -22.84 3.10 11.35
C GLY A 263 -22.10 3.75 10.19
N ASN A 264 -20.85 3.38 9.97
CA ASN A 264 -20.01 3.88 8.88
C ASN A 264 -19.47 2.72 7.99
N HIS A 265 -20.19 1.62 7.89
CA HIS A 265 -19.79 0.48 7.09
C HIS A 265 -19.56 0.86 5.63
N LEU A 266 -18.51 0.31 5.00
CA LEU A 266 -18.28 0.46 3.57
C LEU A 266 -19.34 -0.29 2.78
N LEU A 267 -19.80 0.29 1.69
CA LEU A 267 -20.93 -0.24 0.91
C LEU A 267 -20.57 -0.53 -0.55
N SER A 268 -19.46 0.01 -1.05
CA SER A 268 -19.13 -0.08 -2.47
C SER A 268 -17.68 -0.53 -2.70
N PHE A 269 -17.42 -1.11 -3.88
CA PHE A 269 -16.08 -1.52 -4.27
C PHE A 269 -15.08 -0.35 -4.22
N GLY A 270 -15.48 0.83 -4.68
CA GLY A 270 -14.61 2.00 -4.65
C GLY A 270 -14.26 2.45 -3.24
N GLU A 271 -15.18 2.34 -2.27
CA GLU A 271 -14.89 2.65 -0.86
C GLU A 271 -13.90 1.65 -0.27
N PHE A 272 -14.04 0.35 -0.57
CA PHE A 272 -13.06 -0.67 -0.19
C PHE A 272 -11.69 -0.40 -0.82
N ALA A 273 -11.65 -0.08 -2.11
CA ALA A 273 -10.39 0.28 -2.77
C ALA A 273 -9.76 1.53 -2.13
N ALA A 274 -10.55 2.55 -1.83
CA ALA A 274 -10.10 3.79 -1.21
C ALA A 274 -9.45 3.54 0.15
N ILE A 275 -10.09 2.76 1.04
CA ILE A 275 -9.52 2.50 2.38
C ILE A 275 -8.24 1.67 2.30
N TYR A 276 -8.14 0.68 1.41
CA TYR A 276 -6.90 -0.06 1.20
C TYR A 276 -5.77 0.86 0.72
N LEU A 277 -6.03 1.78 -0.21
CA LEU A 277 -5.01 2.71 -0.70
C LEU A 277 -4.49 3.63 0.41
N ILE A 278 -5.36 4.15 1.27
CA ILE A 278 -4.94 5.00 2.39
C ILE A 278 -4.28 4.19 3.52
N ALA A 279 -4.63 2.92 3.69
CA ALA A 279 -4.00 2.04 4.67
C ALA A 279 -2.53 1.72 4.32
N TRP A 280 -2.14 1.83 3.05
CA TRP A 280 -0.80 1.50 2.56
C TRP A 280 0.03 2.72 2.14
N ASN A 281 -0.58 3.92 2.04
CA ASN A 281 0.13 5.11 1.57
C ASN A 281 -0.42 6.39 2.20
N ASN A 282 0.46 7.25 2.68
CA ASN A 282 0.11 8.54 3.29
C ASN A 282 -0.22 9.65 2.28
N GLU A 283 0.14 9.50 1.01
CA GLU A 283 -0.08 10.54 -0.02
C GLU A 283 -1.55 10.69 -0.41
N ASN A 284 -2.37 9.66 -0.20
CA ASN A 284 -3.79 9.66 -0.51
C ASN A 284 -4.68 10.10 0.66
N TRP A 285 -4.11 10.58 1.74
CA TRP A 285 -4.88 11.03 2.91
C TRP A 285 -5.47 12.41 2.70
N PRO A 286 -6.62 12.74 3.34
CA PRO A 286 -7.16 14.09 3.30
C PRO A 286 -6.17 15.07 3.95
N TYR A 287 -6.11 16.29 3.44
CA TYR A 287 -5.28 17.35 4.03
C TYR A 287 -5.72 17.66 5.47
N SER A 288 -7.03 17.71 5.69
CA SER A 288 -7.65 17.88 7.01
C SER A 288 -8.96 17.12 7.07
N PHE A 289 -9.36 16.70 8.27
CA PHE A 289 -10.68 16.11 8.49
C PHE A 289 -11.75 17.21 8.61
N PRO A 290 -13.01 16.94 8.21
CA PRO A 290 -14.11 17.88 8.36
C PRO A 290 -14.34 18.24 9.83
N ASP A 291 -14.77 19.46 10.08
CA ASP A 291 -15.25 19.85 11.41
C ASP A 291 -16.49 19.05 11.80
N VAL A 292 -16.65 18.83 13.11
CA VAL A 292 -17.83 18.15 13.65
C VAL A 292 -19.10 18.86 13.24
N ILE A 293 -20.07 18.11 12.74
CA ILE A 293 -21.42 18.61 12.50
C ILE A 293 -22.06 18.96 13.85
N LYS A 294 -22.44 20.24 14.06
CA LYS A 294 -23.00 20.77 15.31
C LYS A 294 -24.27 20.04 15.83
N ALA A 295 -24.87 19.18 15.01
CA ALA A 295 -26.13 18.49 15.30
C ALA A 295 -25.97 17.14 16.06
N ILE A 296 -24.75 16.70 16.37
CA ILE A 296 -24.52 15.43 17.08
C ILE A 296 -24.37 15.65 18.59
N SER A 297 -24.65 14.61 19.36
CA SER A 297 -24.53 14.65 20.82
C SER A 297 -23.10 14.92 21.29
N HIS A 298 -22.92 15.41 22.52
CA HIS A 298 -21.59 15.65 23.10
C HIS A 298 -20.72 14.35 23.14
N LYS A 299 -21.35 13.20 23.37
CA LYS A 299 -20.67 11.90 23.36
C LYS A 299 -20.11 11.57 21.98
N GLU A 300 -20.91 11.78 20.93
CA GLU A 300 -20.52 11.56 19.53
C GLU A 300 -19.44 12.55 19.09
N GLN A 301 -19.51 13.81 19.53
CA GLN A 301 -18.47 14.81 19.29
C GLN A 301 -17.13 14.37 19.91
N LYS A 302 -17.16 13.89 21.16
CA LYS A 302 -15.95 13.39 21.84
C LYS A 302 -15.34 12.19 21.10
N ARG A 303 -16.20 11.22 20.66
CA ARG A 303 -15.75 10.10 19.83
C ARG A 303 -15.10 10.56 18.55
N TYR A 304 -15.73 11.48 17.84
CA TYR A 304 -15.26 12.02 16.56
C TYR A 304 -13.87 12.66 16.67
N TYR A 305 -13.62 13.50 17.67
CA TYR A 305 -12.30 14.10 17.89
C TYR A 305 -11.25 13.06 18.30
N MET A 306 -11.61 12.08 19.10
CA MET A 306 -10.71 10.98 19.45
C MET A 306 -10.32 10.16 18.23
N GLU A 307 -11.27 9.89 17.33
CA GLU A 307 -11.00 9.19 16.05
C GLU A 307 -10.06 10.02 15.15
N ILE A 308 -10.18 11.35 15.11
CA ILE A 308 -9.23 12.23 14.40
C ILE A 308 -7.82 12.07 14.95
N GLU A 309 -7.65 12.10 16.26
CA GLU A 309 -6.33 11.93 16.90
C GLU A 309 -5.70 10.57 16.55
N GLN A 310 -6.51 9.51 16.57
CA GLN A 310 -6.08 8.15 16.19
C GLN A 310 -5.71 8.05 14.71
N LEU A 311 -6.51 8.64 13.82
CA LEU A 311 -6.21 8.70 12.39
C LEU A 311 -4.92 9.46 12.10
N GLU A 312 -4.65 10.57 12.80
CA GLU A 312 -3.39 11.32 12.66
C GLU A 312 -2.18 10.51 13.16
N GLN A 313 -2.35 9.68 14.19
CA GLN A 313 -1.32 8.73 14.62
C GLN A 313 -1.06 7.66 13.55
N ALA A 314 -2.13 7.05 13.01
CA ALA A 314 -2.00 6.08 11.92
C ALA A 314 -1.30 6.69 10.69
N ARG A 315 -1.69 7.92 10.30
CA ARG A 315 -1.06 8.64 9.19
C ARG A 315 0.45 8.85 9.39
N LYS A 316 0.88 9.17 10.61
CA LYS A 316 2.31 9.32 10.96
C LYS A 316 3.10 8.02 10.84
N ALA A 317 2.46 6.87 11.06
CA ALA A 317 3.06 5.54 10.94
C ALA A 317 3.28 5.10 9.47
N LEU A 318 2.50 5.63 8.52
CA LEU A 318 2.47 5.14 7.14
C LEU A 318 3.81 5.17 6.39
N PRO A 319 4.73 6.13 6.58
CA PRO A 319 6.05 6.03 5.96
C PRO A 319 6.83 4.78 6.37
N ALA A 320 6.75 4.37 7.64
CA ALA A 320 7.35 3.13 8.13
C ALA A 320 6.62 1.90 7.59
N VAL A 321 5.27 1.92 7.59
CA VAL A 321 4.45 0.85 6.99
C VAL A 321 4.79 0.64 5.52
N ARG A 322 4.87 1.71 4.73
CA ARG A 322 5.24 1.64 3.31
C ARG A 322 6.65 1.07 3.14
N ARG A 323 7.59 1.50 3.98
CA ARG A 323 8.98 1.04 3.90
C ARG A 323 9.11 -0.44 4.22
N ILE A 324 8.51 -0.93 5.29
CA ILE A 324 8.57 -2.37 5.61
C ILE A 324 7.94 -3.20 4.51
N LEU A 325 6.76 -2.82 3.99
CA LEU A 325 6.08 -3.56 2.92
C LEU A 325 6.87 -3.61 1.60
N ALA A 326 7.73 -2.61 1.36
CA ALA A 326 8.63 -2.59 0.22
C ALA A 326 9.87 -3.49 0.40
N ASN A 327 10.24 -3.86 1.65
CA ASN A 327 11.53 -4.50 1.95
C ASN A 327 11.43 -5.92 2.53
N ILE A 328 10.22 -6.45 2.69
CA ILE A 328 10.02 -7.81 3.21
C ILE A 328 8.92 -8.51 2.39
N PRO A 329 9.13 -9.77 1.99
CA PRO A 329 8.07 -10.56 1.38
C PRO A 329 6.85 -10.63 2.29
N THR A 330 5.71 -10.12 1.81
CA THR A 330 4.50 -9.96 2.62
C THR A 330 3.35 -10.80 2.06
N TYR A 331 2.82 -11.69 2.87
CA TYR A 331 1.65 -12.50 2.58
C TYR A 331 0.47 -11.99 3.41
N MET A 332 -0.69 -11.90 2.77
CA MET A 332 -1.90 -11.38 3.40
C MET A 332 -3.03 -12.36 3.20
N ILE A 333 -3.82 -12.59 4.24
CA ILE A 333 -5.09 -13.29 4.17
C ILE A 333 -6.20 -12.34 4.59
N PHE A 334 -7.41 -12.68 4.22
CA PHE A 334 -8.62 -11.93 4.48
C PHE A 334 -9.12 -12.24 5.90
N GLY A 335 -9.64 -11.24 6.62
CA GLY A 335 -10.31 -11.37 7.91
C GLY A 335 -11.81 -11.08 7.82
N ASP A 336 -12.52 -11.22 8.92
CA ASP A 336 -13.96 -10.94 9.03
C ASP A 336 -14.27 -9.45 8.91
N HIS A 337 -13.57 -8.58 9.61
CA HIS A 337 -13.74 -7.13 9.55
C HIS A 337 -13.44 -6.50 8.17
N GLU A 338 -12.77 -7.22 7.28
CA GLU A 338 -12.60 -6.82 5.88
C GLU A 338 -13.88 -7.00 5.07
N LYS A 339 -14.91 -7.59 5.64
CA LYS A 339 -16.26 -7.72 5.10
C LYS A 339 -17.27 -7.13 6.07
N THR A 340 -17.47 -7.78 7.22
CA THR A 340 -18.37 -7.37 8.32
C THR A 340 -18.07 -8.25 9.53
N ASP A 341 -18.18 -7.69 10.73
CA ASP A 341 -18.18 -8.46 11.96
C ASP A 341 -19.52 -9.20 12.11
N GLU A 342 -19.51 -10.46 12.51
CA GLU A 342 -20.71 -11.28 12.76
C GLU A 342 -21.10 -11.28 14.24
#